data_1678609c4fba4bfbb8c31bf3b4ee7c33
#
_entry.id   1678609c4fba4bfbb8c31bf3b4ee7c33
#
_cell.length_a   1.000
_cell.length_b   1.000
_cell.length_c   1.000
_cell.angle_alpha   90.00
_cell.angle_beta   90.00
_cell.angle_gamma   90.00
#
_symmetry.space_group_name_H-M   'P 1'
#
loop_
_entity.id
_entity.type
_entity.pdbx_description
1 polymer ?
#
loop_
_entity_poly.entity_id
_entity_poly.type
_entity_poly.pdbx_seq_one_letter_code
_entity_poly.pdbx_strand_id
1 'polypeptide(L)'
;IEELEEIEDKSRPVIFSAHGVPKKILEDAKSYNMTYVDATCPLVSKVHREAENLHKAGYHLILIGHQNHPEVIGTMGQLPKGSIDLIQNEDEAKKYTNKNSKKIAFVTQTTLSIDDTKDIIKILKEKFSDIREPLKEDICYATTNRQMAVKKIAKNCDMFFIIGSRNSSNSLRLVEVASNSGCPDTTLIHSESTIPF
;
A
#
# COMPACT_ATOMS: atom_id res chain seq x y z
N ILE A 1 -14.71 -11.23 -6.83
CA ILE A 1 -15.68 -11.05 -5.74
C ILE A 1 -15.10 -9.98 -4.84
N GLU A 2 -15.82 -8.90 -4.67
CA GLU A 2 -15.42 -7.77 -3.83
C GLU A 2 -16.05 -7.85 -2.44
N GLU A 3 -17.28 -8.38 -2.36
CA GLU A 3 -18.03 -8.51 -1.11
C GLU A 3 -18.38 -9.98 -0.83
N LEU A 4 -18.38 -10.39 0.46
CA LEU A 4 -18.71 -11.77 0.84
C LEU A 4 -20.18 -12.14 0.57
N GLU A 5 -21.04 -11.15 0.53
CA GLU A 5 -22.47 -11.30 0.19
C GLU A 5 -22.68 -11.83 -1.21
N GLU A 6 -21.79 -11.49 -2.16
CA GLU A 6 -21.87 -11.94 -3.57
C GLU A 6 -21.63 -13.45 -3.73
N ILE A 7 -21.11 -14.10 -2.71
CA ILE A 7 -20.87 -15.55 -2.71
C ILE A 7 -22.18 -16.26 -2.46
N GLU A 8 -22.76 -16.88 -3.49
CA GLU A 8 -24.02 -17.64 -3.39
C GLU A 8 -23.83 -18.88 -2.51
N ASP A 9 -22.81 -19.68 -2.78
CA ASP A 9 -22.50 -20.90 -2.00
C ASP A 9 -21.48 -20.63 -0.91
N LYS A 10 -21.96 -20.32 0.27
CA LYS A 10 -21.13 -20.00 1.45
C LYS A 10 -20.41 -21.22 2.04
N SER A 11 -20.66 -22.44 1.56
CA SER A 11 -19.92 -23.64 1.95
C SER A 11 -18.54 -23.71 1.30
N ARG A 12 -18.31 -22.93 0.23
CA ARG A 12 -17.02 -22.89 -0.47
C ARG A 12 -15.99 -22.10 0.35
N PRO A 13 -14.74 -22.60 0.47
CA PRO A 13 -13.69 -21.87 1.16
C PRO A 13 -13.32 -20.60 0.43
N VAL A 14 -13.03 -19.53 1.18
CA VAL A 14 -12.59 -18.23 0.69
C VAL A 14 -11.11 -18.03 1.05
N ILE A 15 -10.35 -17.44 0.15
CA ILE A 15 -8.96 -17.05 0.41
C ILE A 15 -8.89 -15.52 0.40
N PHE A 16 -8.54 -14.92 1.53
CA PHE A 16 -8.21 -13.51 1.59
C PHE A 16 -6.82 -13.27 1.02
N SER A 17 -6.71 -12.30 0.11
CA SER A 17 -5.49 -12.04 -0.64
C SER A 17 -4.35 -11.50 0.23
N ALA A 18 -3.14 -11.49 -0.33
CA ALA A 18 -1.95 -10.96 0.33
C ALA A 18 -2.05 -9.49 0.74
N HIS A 19 -3.00 -8.73 0.18
CA HIS A 19 -3.23 -7.33 0.53
C HIS A 19 -3.88 -7.12 1.90
N GLY A 20 -4.42 -8.18 2.50
CA GLY A 20 -5.22 -8.09 3.72
C GLY A 20 -6.63 -7.55 3.46
N VAL A 21 -7.47 -7.67 4.48
CA VAL A 21 -8.87 -7.23 4.44
C VAL A 21 -9.21 -6.42 5.70
N PRO A 22 -10.22 -5.54 5.66
CA PRO A 22 -10.78 -4.92 6.86
C PRO A 22 -11.19 -5.95 7.92
N LYS A 23 -11.10 -5.59 9.20
CA LYS A 23 -11.57 -6.47 10.31
C LYS A 23 -12.99 -6.94 10.13
N LYS A 24 -13.86 -6.05 9.67
CA LYS A 24 -15.25 -6.36 9.42
C LYS A 24 -15.43 -7.57 8.49
N ILE A 25 -14.63 -7.69 7.44
CA ILE A 25 -14.71 -8.82 6.50
C ILE A 25 -14.42 -10.15 7.20
N LEU A 26 -13.46 -10.17 8.15
CA LEU A 26 -13.18 -11.36 8.96
C LEU A 26 -14.33 -11.70 9.92
N GLU A 27 -14.95 -10.67 10.50
CA GLU A 27 -16.13 -10.83 11.38
C GLU A 27 -17.35 -11.32 10.61
N ASP A 28 -17.58 -10.77 9.41
CA ASP A 28 -18.67 -11.18 8.52
C ASP A 28 -18.48 -12.63 8.04
N ALA A 29 -17.26 -13.02 7.63
CA ALA A 29 -16.97 -14.41 7.26
C ALA A 29 -17.27 -15.40 8.40
N LYS A 30 -16.92 -15.03 9.64
CA LYS A 30 -17.25 -15.83 10.82
C LYS A 30 -18.77 -15.89 11.07
N SER A 31 -19.46 -14.76 10.94
CA SER A 31 -20.91 -14.70 11.13
C SER A 31 -21.69 -15.53 10.11
N TYR A 32 -21.17 -15.62 8.89
CA TYR A 32 -21.72 -16.49 7.83
C TYR A 32 -21.27 -17.95 7.94
N ASN A 33 -20.51 -18.30 9.00
CA ASN A 33 -19.95 -19.63 9.22
C ASN A 33 -19.13 -20.14 8.02
N MET A 34 -18.44 -19.24 7.32
CA MET A 34 -17.61 -19.56 6.16
C MET A 34 -16.25 -20.10 6.57
N THR A 35 -15.78 -21.11 5.84
CA THR A 35 -14.37 -21.52 5.91
C THR A 35 -13.52 -20.52 5.14
N TYR A 36 -12.48 -19.95 5.76
CA TYR A 36 -11.54 -19.04 5.06
C TYR A 36 -10.09 -19.33 5.40
N VAL A 37 -9.23 -18.98 4.48
CA VAL A 37 -7.77 -18.95 4.65
C VAL A 37 -7.31 -17.50 4.55
N ASP A 38 -6.67 -17.01 5.60
CA ASP A 38 -6.06 -15.69 5.58
C ASP A 38 -4.64 -15.79 4.99
N ALA A 39 -4.48 -15.39 3.72
CA ALA A 39 -3.21 -15.36 3.02
C ALA A 39 -2.56 -13.96 3.04
N THR A 40 -2.95 -13.09 3.98
CA THR A 40 -2.35 -11.76 4.13
C THR A 40 -0.83 -11.84 4.27
N CYS A 41 -0.12 -11.06 3.46
CA CYS A 41 1.34 -10.99 3.53
C CYS A 41 1.79 -10.62 4.97
N PRO A 42 2.80 -11.31 5.53
CA PRO A 42 3.31 -11.01 6.88
C PRO A 42 3.72 -9.53 7.09
N LEU A 43 4.19 -8.86 6.03
CA LEU A 43 4.53 -7.43 6.10
C LEU A 43 3.28 -6.54 6.16
N VAL A 44 2.23 -6.87 5.43
CA VAL A 44 0.93 -6.18 5.54
C VAL A 44 0.35 -6.41 6.94
N SER A 45 0.39 -7.65 7.45
CA SER A 45 -0.04 -7.96 8.82
C SER A 45 0.79 -7.20 9.88
N LYS A 46 2.07 -6.90 9.59
CA LYS A 46 2.91 -6.05 10.44
C LYS A 46 2.37 -4.62 10.47
N VAL A 47 2.06 -4.04 9.31
CA VAL A 47 1.50 -2.69 9.19
C VAL A 47 0.15 -2.59 9.92
N HIS A 48 -0.74 -3.58 9.72
CA HIS A 48 -2.02 -3.64 10.43
C HIS A 48 -1.85 -3.61 11.95
N ARG A 49 -0.98 -4.48 12.50
CA ARG A 49 -0.73 -4.54 13.94
C ARG A 49 -0.08 -3.26 14.48
N GLU A 50 0.82 -2.66 13.71
CA GLU A 50 1.45 -1.41 14.10
C GLU A 50 0.44 -0.27 14.15
N ALA A 51 -0.41 -0.15 13.13
CA ALA A 51 -1.51 0.82 13.11
C ALA A 51 -2.44 0.66 14.32
N GLU A 52 -2.83 -0.58 14.65
CA GLU A 52 -3.66 -0.85 15.83
C GLU A 52 -2.98 -0.46 17.14
N ASN A 53 -1.69 -0.79 17.29
CA ASN A 53 -0.94 -0.50 18.50
C ASN A 53 -0.75 1.01 18.71
N LEU A 54 -0.45 1.74 17.63
CA LEU A 54 -0.35 3.20 17.66
C LEU A 54 -1.69 3.85 18.00
N HIS A 55 -2.80 3.35 17.41
CA HIS A 55 -4.13 3.83 17.75
C HIS A 55 -4.49 3.59 19.23
N LYS A 56 -4.22 2.39 19.76
CA LYS A 56 -4.40 2.07 21.19
C LYS A 56 -3.55 2.96 22.09
N ALA A 57 -2.37 3.38 21.64
CA ALA A 57 -1.50 4.34 22.34
C ALA A 57 -1.97 5.80 22.21
N GLY A 58 -3.12 6.06 21.60
CA GLY A 58 -3.75 7.38 21.50
C GLY A 58 -3.31 8.24 20.31
N TYR A 59 -2.56 7.69 19.36
CA TYR A 59 -2.17 8.41 18.16
C TYR A 59 -3.34 8.47 17.16
N HIS A 60 -3.41 9.58 16.43
CA HIS A 60 -4.13 9.67 15.16
C HIS A 60 -3.17 9.24 14.04
N LEU A 61 -3.62 8.42 13.12
CA LEU A 61 -2.73 7.85 12.10
C LEU A 61 -2.87 8.55 10.76
N ILE A 62 -1.76 8.57 10.05
CA ILE A 62 -1.69 8.89 8.63
C ILE A 62 -1.25 7.60 7.91
N LEU A 63 -2.01 7.18 6.90
CA LEU A 63 -1.59 6.15 5.97
C LEU A 63 -1.09 6.82 4.70
N ILE A 64 0.16 6.59 4.34
CA ILE A 64 0.69 7.00 3.04
C ILE A 64 0.40 5.85 2.06
N GLY A 65 -0.38 6.11 1.01
CA GLY A 65 -0.81 5.05 0.09
C GLY A 65 -1.73 5.56 -1.02
N HIS A 66 -2.14 4.68 -1.90
CA HIS A 66 -3.03 5.02 -3.02
C HIS A 66 -4.49 4.69 -2.69
N GLN A 67 -5.37 5.65 -2.89
CA GLN A 67 -6.81 5.47 -2.72
C GLN A 67 -7.31 4.28 -3.57
N ASN A 68 -8.28 3.55 -3.03
CA ASN A 68 -8.88 2.36 -3.65
C ASN A 68 -7.93 1.14 -3.82
N HIS A 69 -6.70 1.22 -3.35
CA HIS A 69 -5.84 0.04 -3.33
C HIS A 69 -6.29 -0.94 -2.23
N PRO A 70 -6.41 -2.26 -2.52
CA PRO A 70 -6.89 -3.24 -1.52
C PRO A 70 -6.12 -3.23 -0.19
N GLU A 71 -4.80 -3.07 -0.23
CA GLU A 71 -3.96 -2.95 0.98
C GLU A 71 -4.31 -1.71 1.81
N VAL A 72 -4.60 -0.58 1.16
CA VAL A 72 -5.01 0.66 1.82
C VAL A 72 -6.38 0.50 2.47
N ILE A 73 -7.33 -0.08 1.74
CA ILE A 73 -8.67 -0.40 2.27
C ILE A 73 -8.55 -1.35 3.48
N GLY A 74 -7.74 -2.41 3.35
CA GLY A 74 -7.48 -3.38 4.41
C GLY A 74 -6.89 -2.73 5.66
N THR A 75 -5.87 -1.88 5.50
CA THR A 75 -5.20 -1.19 6.61
C THR A 75 -6.11 -0.17 7.28
N MET A 76 -6.80 0.67 6.51
CA MET A 76 -7.76 1.62 7.07
C MET A 76 -8.90 0.93 7.82
N GLY A 77 -9.34 -0.23 7.32
CA GLY A 77 -10.37 -1.06 7.94
C GLY A 77 -9.97 -1.79 9.22
N GLN A 78 -8.70 -1.67 9.67
CA GLN A 78 -8.27 -2.18 10.99
C GLN A 78 -8.69 -1.26 12.13
N LEU A 79 -9.00 0.01 11.84
CA LEU A 79 -9.21 1.05 12.83
C LEU A 79 -10.64 1.60 12.78
N PRO A 80 -11.14 2.18 13.89
CA PRO A 80 -12.41 2.88 13.87
C PRO A 80 -12.39 4.03 12.85
N LYS A 81 -13.54 4.28 12.22
CA LYS A 81 -13.70 5.37 11.26
C LYS A 81 -13.25 6.71 11.86
N GLY A 82 -12.46 7.48 11.12
CA GLY A 82 -11.93 8.77 11.56
C GLY A 82 -10.69 8.69 12.46
N SER A 83 -10.09 7.49 12.62
CA SER A 83 -8.83 7.31 13.38
C SER A 83 -7.59 7.31 12.50
N ILE A 84 -7.76 7.25 11.19
CA ILE A 84 -6.69 7.19 10.20
C ILE A 84 -7.10 8.01 8.98
N ASP A 85 -6.20 8.86 8.50
CA ASP A 85 -6.35 9.64 7.28
C ASP A 85 -5.40 9.14 6.20
N LEU A 86 -5.81 9.21 4.94
CA LEU A 86 -5.00 8.83 3.79
C LEU A 86 -4.28 10.05 3.21
N ILE A 87 -3.01 9.90 2.87
CA ILE A 87 -2.20 10.86 2.11
C ILE A 87 -1.57 10.12 0.92
N GLN A 88 -1.79 10.62 -0.28
CA GLN A 88 -1.37 9.96 -1.52
C GLN A 88 -0.14 10.60 -2.17
N ASN A 89 0.08 11.89 -1.91
CA ASN A 89 1.10 12.70 -2.58
C ASN A 89 1.57 13.87 -1.70
N GLU A 90 2.62 14.56 -2.18
CA GLU A 90 3.18 15.71 -1.49
C GLU A 90 2.19 16.87 -1.28
N ASP A 91 1.33 17.14 -2.27
CA ASP A 91 0.38 18.24 -2.18
C ASP A 91 -0.66 18.00 -1.09
N GLU A 92 -1.10 16.76 -0.93
CA GLU A 92 -1.97 16.36 0.19
C GLU A 92 -1.22 16.48 1.52
N ALA A 93 0.05 16.06 1.59
CA ALA A 93 0.88 16.22 2.78
C ALA A 93 1.07 17.70 3.17
N LYS A 94 1.34 18.58 2.19
CA LYS A 94 1.46 20.02 2.41
C LYS A 94 0.16 20.65 2.95
N LYS A 95 -1.00 20.20 2.46
CA LYS A 95 -2.32 20.70 2.86
C LYS A 95 -2.87 20.05 4.13
N TYR A 96 -2.35 18.91 4.52
CA TYR A 96 -2.87 18.14 5.66
C TYR A 96 -2.81 18.96 6.96
N THR A 97 -3.88 18.91 7.75
CA THR A 97 -3.96 19.55 9.07
C THR A 97 -4.48 18.55 10.10
N ASN A 98 -3.81 18.47 11.23
CA ASN A 98 -4.26 17.62 12.34
C ASN A 98 -5.48 18.26 13.04
N LYS A 99 -6.68 17.88 12.62
CA LYS A 99 -7.93 18.41 13.15
C LYS A 99 -8.24 17.95 14.59
N ASN A 100 -7.61 16.90 15.05
CA ASN A 100 -7.95 16.22 16.29
C ASN A 100 -7.03 16.58 17.46
N SER A 101 -6.01 17.43 17.27
CA SER A 101 -5.01 17.81 18.27
C SER A 101 -4.33 16.62 18.99
N LYS A 102 -4.42 15.41 18.43
CA LYS A 102 -3.78 14.21 18.94
C LYS A 102 -2.34 14.12 18.47
N LYS A 103 -1.54 13.32 19.16
CA LYS A 103 -0.24 12.89 18.65
C LYS A 103 -0.44 12.15 17.34
N ILE A 104 0.43 12.40 16.37
CA ILE A 104 0.35 11.81 15.03
C ILE A 104 1.38 10.71 14.88
N ALA A 105 0.99 9.63 14.23
CA ALA A 105 1.89 8.61 13.72
C ALA A 105 1.59 8.33 12.25
N PHE A 106 2.53 7.78 11.51
CA PHE A 106 2.25 7.32 10.15
C PHE A 106 2.66 5.87 9.93
N VAL A 107 2.01 5.25 8.98
CA VAL A 107 2.35 3.96 8.38
C VAL A 107 2.26 4.10 6.85
N THR A 108 2.86 3.18 6.10
CA THR A 108 2.84 3.24 4.64
C THR A 108 2.33 1.96 4.01
N GLN A 109 1.78 2.06 2.81
CA GLN A 109 1.54 0.93 1.93
C GLN A 109 2.88 0.28 1.56
N THR A 110 2.91 -1.06 1.45
CA THR A 110 4.17 -1.82 1.29
C THR A 110 4.77 -1.78 -0.11
N THR A 111 4.03 -1.29 -1.11
CA THR A 111 4.41 -1.30 -2.54
C THR A 111 4.56 0.08 -3.16
N LEU A 112 4.84 1.11 -2.35
CA LEU A 112 5.04 2.47 -2.83
C LEU A 112 6.41 2.69 -3.50
N SER A 113 6.55 3.81 -4.19
CA SER A 113 7.84 4.38 -4.58
C SER A 113 8.61 4.80 -3.32
N ILE A 114 9.87 4.38 -3.25
CA ILE A 114 10.75 4.75 -2.14
C ILE A 114 10.99 6.27 -2.14
N ASP A 115 11.20 6.86 -3.31
CA ASP A 115 11.56 8.27 -3.42
C ASP A 115 10.35 9.15 -3.08
N ASP A 116 9.19 8.91 -3.71
CA ASP A 116 7.96 9.67 -3.43
C ASP A 116 7.56 9.56 -1.96
N THR A 117 7.72 8.36 -1.37
CA THR A 117 7.41 8.14 0.05
C THR A 117 8.34 8.95 0.95
N LYS A 118 9.65 9.05 0.61
CA LYS A 118 10.61 9.87 1.37
C LYS A 118 10.24 11.35 1.34
N ASP A 119 9.82 11.87 0.18
CA ASP A 119 9.45 13.27 0.04
C ASP A 119 8.17 13.60 0.82
N ILE A 120 7.17 12.73 0.77
CA ILE A 120 5.95 12.85 1.61
C ILE A 120 6.31 12.83 3.11
N ILE A 121 7.13 11.87 3.55
CA ILE A 121 7.57 11.74 4.95
C ILE A 121 8.34 12.99 5.39
N LYS A 122 9.22 13.51 4.55
CA LYS A 122 9.98 14.74 4.84
C LYS A 122 9.05 15.91 5.11
N ILE A 123 8.04 16.14 4.26
CA ILE A 123 7.04 17.19 4.43
C ILE A 123 6.27 17.01 5.75
N LEU A 124 5.85 15.78 6.05
CA LEU A 124 5.13 15.50 7.30
C LEU A 124 6.00 15.75 8.54
N LYS A 125 7.28 15.41 8.52
CA LYS A 125 8.23 15.68 9.61
C LYS A 125 8.51 17.16 9.81
N GLU A 126 8.65 17.92 8.72
CA GLU A 126 8.81 19.37 8.79
C GLU A 126 7.57 20.05 9.39
N LYS A 127 6.39 19.49 9.15
CA LYS A 127 5.12 20.01 9.61
C LYS A 127 4.75 19.59 11.03
N PHE A 128 5.14 18.40 11.43
CA PHE A 128 4.83 17.79 12.72
C PHE A 128 6.11 17.23 13.36
N SER A 129 6.77 18.05 14.18
CA SER A 129 8.07 17.70 14.79
C SER A 129 8.07 16.41 15.62
N ASP A 130 6.92 16.06 16.21
CA ASP A 130 6.75 14.90 17.08
C ASP A 130 6.03 13.74 16.40
N ILE A 131 6.00 13.70 15.05
CA ILE A 131 5.36 12.60 14.33
C ILE A 131 6.08 11.28 14.61
N ARG A 132 5.33 10.27 15.03
CA ARG A 132 5.86 8.93 15.29
C ARG A 132 6.01 8.16 14.00
N GLU A 133 7.20 7.66 13.77
CA GLU A 133 7.55 6.81 12.63
C GLU A 133 7.29 5.32 12.95
N PRO A 134 7.09 4.48 11.93
CA PRO A 134 7.07 3.04 12.10
C PRO A 134 8.41 2.54 12.67
N LEU A 135 8.35 1.49 13.51
CA LEU A 135 9.54 0.89 14.12
C LEU A 135 10.53 0.31 13.09
N LYS A 136 10.04 -0.12 11.96
CA LYS A 136 10.79 -0.60 10.79
C LYS A 136 10.09 -0.11 9.54
N GLU A 137 10.86 0.08 8.47
CA GLU A 137 10.29 0.44 7.16
C GLU A 137 9.13 -0.48 6.78
N ASP A 138 8.04 0.13 6.29
CA ASP A 138 6.85 -0.60 5.85
C ASP A 138 6.99 -1.07 4.40
N ILE A 139 7.74 -0.34 3.56
CA ILE A 139 7.99 -0.76 2.17
C ILE A 139 8.74 -2.07 2.17
N CYS A 140 8.19 -3.08 1.50
CA CYS A 140 8.75 -4.42 1.56
C CYS A 140 10.11 -4.49 0.86
N TYR A 141 11.02 -5.29 1.41
CA TYR A 141 12.37 -5.47 0.86
C TYR A 141 12.36 -5.92 -0.61
N ALA A 142 11.37 -6.72 -1.02
CA ALA A 142 11.23 -7.15 -2.40
C ALA A 142 10.90 -5.98 -3.33
N THR A 143 10.04 -5.04 -2.89
CA THR A 143 9.76 -3.79 -3.60
C THR A 143 11.02 -2.93 -3.67
N THR A 144 11.69 -2.73 -2.55
CA THR A 144 12.95 -1.95 -2.48
C THR A 144 14.01 -2.51 -3.42
N ASN A 145 14.28 -3.80 -3.35
CA ASN A 145 15.30 -4.44 -4.18
C ASN A 145 14.98 -4.35 -5.67
N ARG A 146 13.71 -4.53 -6.06
CA ARG A 146 13.28 -4.40 -7.46
C ARG A 146 13.45 -2.97 -7.96
N GLN A 147 13.03 -1.97 -7.20
CA GLN A 147 13.19 -0.55 -7.57
C GLN A 147 14.68 -0.18 -7.70
N MET A 148 15.53 -0.62 -6.78
CA MET A 148 16.97 -0.39 -6.85
C MET A 148 17.60 -1.04 -8.09
N ALA A 149 17.22 -2.27 -8.41
CA ALA A 149 17.69 -2.97 -9.60
C ALA A 149 17.26 -2.23 -10.88
N VAL A 150 15.99 -1.83 -10.98
CA VAL A 150 15.46 -1.05 -12.11
C VAL A 150 16.22 0.26 -12.27
N LYS A 151 16.41 1.04 -11.20
CA LYS A 151 17.18 2.30 -11.24
C LYS A 151 18.60 2.10 -11.77
N LYS A 152 19.25 0.98 -11.42
CA LYS A 152 20.60 0.68 -11.87
C LYS A 152 20.67 0.35 -13.35
N ILE A 153 19.65 -0.31 -13.89
CA ILE A 153 19.65 -0.84 -15.26
C ILE A 153 19.05 0.19 -16.22
N ALA A 154 17.93 0.82 -15.89
CA ALA A 154 17.11 1.63 -16.79
C ALA A 154 17.90 2.76 -17.49
N LYS A 155 18.81 3.40 -16.77
CA LYS A 155 19.64 4.49 -17.32
C LYS A 155 20.57 4.09 -18.49
N ASN A 156 20.74 2.78 -18.72
CA ASN A 156 21.59 2.25 -19.78
C ASN A 156 20.77 1.53 -20.87
N CYS A 157 19.44 1.70 -20.86
CA CYS A 157 18.52 1.06 -21.81
C CYS A 157 17.81 2.12 -22.65
N ASP A 158 17.69 1.87 -23.94
CA ASP A 158 16.87 2.68 -24.85
C ASP A 158 15.38 2.37 -24.66
N MET A 159 15.06 1.12 -24.30
CA MET A 159 13.73 0.63 -24.07
C MET A 159 13.70 -0.33 -22.87
N PHE A 160 12.66 -0.26 -22.04
CA PHE A 160 12.55 -1.06 -20.83
C PHE A 160 11.16 -1.70 -20.69
N PHE A 161 11.11 -3.02 -20.60
CA PHE A 161 9.87 -3.76 -20.45
C PHE A 161 9.70 -4.29 -19.03
N ILE A 162 8.57 -3.96 -18.43
CA ILE A 162 8.12 -4.53 -17.16
C ILE A 162 7.04 -5.57 -17.46
N ILE A 163 7.32 -6.82 -17.16
CA ILE A 163 6.33 -7.89 -17.31
C ILE A 163 5.51 -7.99 -16.02
N GLY A 164 4.19 -7.78 -16.13
CA GLY A 164 3.32 -7.81 -14.97
C GLY A 164 1.85 -7.50 -15.27
N SER A 165 1.02 -7.54 -14.24
CA SER A 165 -0.40 -7.22 -14.35
C SER A 165 -0.66 -5.72 -14.22
N ARG A 166 -1.68 -5.22 -14.93
CA ARG A 166 -2.20 -3.85 -14.76
C ARG A 166 -2.75 -3.57 -13.36
N ASN A 167 -3.16 -4.62 -12.65
CA ASN A 167 -3.66 -4.52 -11.29
C ASN A 167 -2.55 -4.63 -10.23
N SER A 168 -1.29 -4.82 -10.64
CA SER A 168 -0.16 -4.93 -9.74
C SER A 168 0.45 -3.55 -9.48
N SER A 169 0.24 -3.01 -8.28
CA SER A 169 0.85 -1.76 -7.82
C SER A 169 2.38 -1.78 -7.99
N ASN A 170 3.04 -2.90 -7.63
CA ASN A 170 4.47 -3.04 -7.83
C ASN A 170 4.89 -2.93 -9.32
N SER A 171 4.14 -3.56 -10.24
CA SER A 171 4.48 -3.52 -11.67
C SER A 171 4.33 -2.11 -12.24
N LEU A 172 3.23 -1.42 -11.92
CA LEU A 172 3.01 -0.03 -12.32
C LEU A 172 4.10 0.88 -11.76
N ARG A 173 4.47 0.70 -10.50
CA ARG A 173 5.53 1.47 -9.86
C ARG A 173 6.89 1.26 -10.51
N LEU A 174 7.23 0.05 -10.96
CA LEU A 174 8.48 -0.22 -11.65
C LEU A 174 8.56 0.46 -13.02
N VAL A 175 7.42 0.63 -13.72
CA VAL A 175 7.36 1.43 -14.96
C VAL A 175 7.74 2.88 -14.67
N GLU A 176 7.13 3.49 -13.67
CA GLU A 176 7.43 4.88 -13.29
C GLU A 176 8.90 5.05 -12.84
N VAL A 177 9.40 4.12 -12.02
CA VAL A 177 10.80 4.13 -11.57
C VAL A 177 11.77 4.02 -12.75
N ALA A 178 11.50 3.17 -13.75
CA ALA A 178 12.34 3.04 -14.93
C ALA A 178 12.35 4.32 -15.76
N SER A 179 11.17 4.87 -16.03
CA SER A 179 11.02 6.12 -16.77
C SER A 179 11.76 7.29 -16.09
N ASN A 180 11.54 7.46 -14.78
CA ASN A 180 12.19 8.51 -13.98
C ASN A 180 13.72 8.30 -13.83
N SER A 181 14.19 7.07 -14.06
CA SER A 181 15.62 6.73 -13.94
C SER A 181 16.39 6.86 -15.25
N GLY A 182 15.78 7.40 -16.31
CA GLY A 182 16.45 7.75 -17.56
C GLY A 182 16.10 6.87 -18.76
N CYS A 183 15.11 5.97 -18.66
CA CYS A 183 14.54 5.25 -19.79
C CYS A 183 13.09 5.68 -20.02
N PRO A 184 12.82 6.74 -20.78
CA PRO A 184 11.44 7.24 -20.99
C PRO A 184 10.57 6.24 -21.77
N ASP A 185 11.18 5.42 -22.62
CA ASP A 185 10.47 4.36 -23.36
C ASP A 185 10.34 3.11 -22.49
N THR A 186 9.45 3.19 -21.51
CA THR A 186 9.17 2.09 -20.58
C THR A 186 7.72 1.64 -20.70
N THR A 187 7.51 0.34 -20.89
CA THR A 187 6.19 -0.24 -21.16
C THR A 187 5.88 -1.41 -20.24
N LEU A 188 4.64 -1.45 -19.72
CA LEU A 188 4.10 -2.61 -19.00
C LEU A 188 3.60 -3.65 -20.01
N ILE A 189 4.21 -4.82 -20.01
CA ILE A 189 3.79 -5.98 -20.82
C ILE A 189 2.92 -6.88 -19.93
N HIS A 190 1.64 -6.95 -20.22
CA HIS A 190 0.69 -7.78 -19.49
C HIS A 190 0.14 -8.96 -20.30
N SER A 191 0.39 -8.95 -21.61
CA SER A 191 0.05 -10.01 -22.55
C SER A 191 0.96 -9.91 -23.77
N GLU A 192 1.05 -10.96 -24.54
CA GLU A 192 1.81 -10.99 -25.80
C GLU A 192 1.39 -9.86 -26.76
N SER A 193 0.10 -9.55 -26.81
CA SER A 193 -0.45 -8.48 -27.68
C SER A 193 -0.02 -7.07 -27.29
N THR A 194 0.62 -6.90 -26.13
CA THR A 194 1.10 -5.59 -25.66
C THR A 194 2.58 -5.37 -25.91
N ILE A 195 3.24 -6.31 -26.57
CA ILE A 195 4.64 -6.16 -26.99
C ILE A 195 4.67 -5.19 -28.19
N PRO A 196 5.43 -4.08 -28.14
CA PRO A 196 5.47 -3.09 -29.20
C PRO A 196 6.43 -3.55 -30.32
N PHE A 197 5.96 -4.34 -31.26
CA PHE A 197 6.64 -4.71 -32.50
C PHE A 197 5.75 -4.43 -33.70
#